data_1ffa8e450929dc0e8a63e278f5e693ae
#
_entry.id   1ffa8e450929dc0e8a63e278f5e693ae
#
_cell.length_a   1.000
_cell.length_b   1.000
_cell.length_c   1.000
_cell.angle_alpha   90.00
_cell.angle_beta   90.00
_cell.angle_gamma   90.00
#
_symmetry.space_group_name_H-M   'P 1'
#
loop_
_entity.id
_entity.type
_entity.pdbx_description
1 polymer ?
#
loop_
_entity_poly.entity_id
_entity_poly.type
_entity_poly.pdbx_seq_one_letter_code
_entity_poly.pdbx_strand_id
1 'polypeptide(L)'
;MRPLIFSLLLSCVFLANAAPPELDWLELMPPEDRQALEDMPEIEHDSPETDGFSDQGALKQGAGLPAVMYSAKTVAQLDGKQIRLGGYPVPLGTDNQGRSTEFFLVPYPGACIHVPPPPPNQIVMVRYPAGVMLDDIYAPLWVDGTLHIEPVSNDLADAAYAVTASAVTLVQESDL
;
A
#
# COMPACT_ATOMS: atom_id res chain seq x y z
N MET A 1 -40.17 53.83 -20.11
CA MET A 1 -38.90 53.09 -20.33
C MET A 1 -38.53 52.39 -19.02
N ARG A 2 -38.70 51.04 -18.97
CA ARG A 2 -38.38 50.22 -17.80
C ARG A 2 -37.04 49.50 -18.05
N PRO A 3 -36.02 49.60 -17.19
CA PRO A 3 -34.78 48.83 -17.36
C PRO A 3 -35.01 47.36 -16.95
N LEU A 4 -34.74 46.44 -17.85
CA LEU A 4 -34.60 45.02 -17.57
C LEU A 4 -33.26 44.76 -16.86
N ILE A 5 -33.34 44.38 -15.58
CA ILE A 5 -32.17 43.91 -14.81
C ILE A 5 -31.99 42.46 -15.16
N PHE A 6 -30.94 42.17 -15.93
CA PHE A 6 -30.50 40.80 -16.26
C PHE A 6 -29.62 40.29 -15.07
N SER A 7 -30.27 39.50 -14.20
CA SER A 7 -29.59 38.86 -13.08
C SER A 7 -28.81 37.65 -13.60
N LEU A 8 -27.47 37.78 -13.71
CA LEU A 8 -26.56 36.69 -14.08
C LEU A 8 -26.34 35.81 -12.83
N LEU A 9 -27.03 34.68 -12.77
CA LEU A 9 -26.82 33.62 -11.77
C LEU A 9 -25.51 32.91 -12.09
N LEU A 10 -24.46 33.25 -11.34
CA LEU A 10 -23.18 32.56 -11.35
C LEU A 10 -23.32 31.26 -10.58
N SER A 11 -23.59 30.15 -11.28
CA SER A 11 -23.60 28.79 -10.70
C SER A 11 -22.16 28.38 -10.36
N CYS A 12 -21.76 28.50 -9.09
CA CYS A 12 -20.56 27.83 -8.57
C CYS A 12 -20.80 26.31 -8.60
N VAL A 13 -20.23 25.64 -9.58
CA VAL A 13 -20.11 24.17 -9.57
C VAL A 13 -19.06 23.80 -8.54
N PHE A 14 -19.48 23.41 -7.34
CA PHE A 14 -18.61 22.72 -6.40
C PHE A 14 -18.32 21.32 -6.98
N LEU A 15 -17.12 21.14 -7.53
CA LEU A 15 -16.59 19.81 -7.79
C LEU A 15 -16.42 19.14 -6.43
N ALA A 16 -17.37 18.33 -6.03
CA ALA A 16 -17.20 17.41 -4.91
C ALA A 16 -16.03 16.49 -5.26
N ASN A 17 -14.92 16.65 -4.58
CA ASN A 17 -13.77 15.75 -4.69
C ASN A 17 -14.17 14.46 -3.95
N ALA A 18 -14.79 13.51 -4.65
CA ALA A 18 -15.08 12.19 -4.10
C ALA A 18 -13.74 11.52 -3.77
N ALA A 19 -13.69 10.84 -2.62
CA ALA A 19 -12.53 10.01 -2.29
C ALA A 19 -12.27 9.00 -3.43
N PRO A 20 -11.01 8.68 -3.72
CA PRO A 20 -10.69 7.65 -4.70
C PRO A 20 -11.35 6.31 -4.35
N PRO A 21 -11.60 5.43 -5.34
CA PRO A 21 -12.12 4.10 -5.06
C PRO A 21 -11.12 3.32 -4.20
N GLU A 22 -11.66 2.60 -3.22
CA GLU A 22 -10.89 1.69 -2.39
C GLU A 22 -10.46 0.49 -3.23
N LEU A 23 -9.19 0.10 -3.07
CA LEU A 23 -8.57 -1.03 -3.74
C LEU A 23 -8.27 -2.11 -2.71
N ASP A 24 -8.71 -3.34 -2.97
CA ASP A 24 -8.34 -4.50 -2.17
C ASP A 24 -6.92 -4.99 -2.52
N TRP A 25 -6.18 -5.46 -1.52
CA TRP A 25 -4.83 -5.99 -1.71
C TRP A 25 -4.77 -7.14 -2.70
N LEU A 26 -5.78 -8.00 -2.73
CA LEU A 26 -5.85 -9.10 -3.69
C LEU A 26 -6.02 -8.63 -5.13
N GLU A 27 -6.54 -7.40 -5.35
CA GLU A 27 -6.64 -6.84 -6.69
C GLU A 27 -5.29 -6.44 -7.29
N LEU A 28 -4.25 -6.25 -6.46
CA LEU A 28 -2.87 -6.04 -6.90
C LEU A 28 -2.25 -7.31 -7.48
N MET A 29 -2.82 -8.49 -7.20
CA MET A 29 -2.34 -9.78 -7.70
C MET A 29 -3.06 -10.19 -8.98
N PRO A 30 -2.36 -10.69 -10.00
CA PRO A 30 -3.00 -11.38 -11.12
C PRO A 30 -3.81 -12.60 -10.64
N PRO A 31 -4.86 -13.02 -11.39
CA PRO A 31 -5.73 -14.14 -10.99
C PRO A 31 -4.99 -15.43 -10.67
N GLU A 32 -3.93 -15.74 -11.43
CA GLU A 32 -3.12 -16.93 -11.22
C GLU A 32 -2.34 -16.92 -9.90
N ASP A 33 -1.88 -15.73 -9.46
CA ASP A 33 -1.17 -15.59 -8.18
C ASP A 33 -2.13 -15.67 -7.00
N ARG A 34 -3.35 -15.10 -7.13
CA ARG A 34 -4.41 -15.25 -6.12
C ARG A 34 -4.78 -16.71 -5.93
N GLN A 35 -4.98 -17.44 -7.03
CA GLN A 35 -5.27 -18.86 -6.97
C GLN A 35 -4.13 -19.66 -6.32
N ALA A 36 -2.87 -19.34 -6.68
CA ALA A 36 -1.71 -20.00 -6.10
C ALA A 36 -1.55 -19.70 -4.59
N LEU A 37 -1.98 -18.50 -4.14
CA LEU A 37 -2.00 -18.14 -2.72
C LEU A 37 -3.09 -18.93 -1.95
N GLU A 38 -4.29 -19.05 -2.54
CA GLU A 38 -5.40 -19.83 -1.96
C GLU A 38 -5.06 -21.32 -1.87
N ASP A 39 -4.33 -21.86 -2.86
CA ASP A 39 -3.92 -23.27 -2.92
C ASP A 39 -2.70 -23.57 -2.04
N MET A 40 -2.11 -22.57 -1.36
CA MET A 40 -0.97 -22.83 -0.48
C MET A 40 -1.36 -23.73 0.69
N PRO A 41 -0.54 -24.75 1.00
CA PRO A 41 -0.73 -25.53 2.22
C PRO A 41 -0.59 -24.62 3.46
N GLU A 42 -1.38 -24.88 4.49
CA GLU A 42 -1.20 -24.21 5.80
C GLU A 42 0.25 -24.39 6.26
N ILE A 43 0.93 -23.30 6.56
CA ILE A 43 2.30 -23.33 7.10
C ILE A 43 2.18 -23.77 8.55
N GLU A 44 2.49 -25.04 8.83
CA GLU A 44 2.62 -25.54 10.20
C GLU A 44 3.86 -24.90 10.85
N HIS A 45 3.65 -24.11 11.88
CA HIS A 45 4.72 -23.40 12.62
C HIS A 45 5.68 -24.31 13.39
N ASP A 46 5.45 -25.63 13.38
CA ASP A 46 6.26 -26.65 14.09
C ASP A 46 7.25 -27.41 13.17
N SER A 47 7.38 -27.04 11.90
CA SER A 47 8.34 -27.72 11.02
C SER A 47 9.75 -27.12 11.15
N PRO A 48 10.81 -27.94 11.06
CA PRO A 48 12.21 -27.49 11.12
C PRO A 48 12.61 -26.51 10.00
N GLU A 49 11.73 -26.30 9.02
CA GLU A 49 11.94 -25.37 7.89
C GLU A 49 11.70 -23.90 8.25
N THR A 50 11.17 -23.60 9.45
CA THR A 50 11.05 -22.24 10.00
C THR A 50 12.38 -21.56 10.32
N ASP A 51 13.49 -22.29 10.33
CA ASP A 51 14.84 -21.72 10.48
C ASP A 51 15.28 -20.82 9.30
N GLY A 52 14.48 -20.71 8.25
CA GLY A 52 14.77 -19.86 7.07
C GLY A 52 14.35 -18.39 7.20
N PHE A 53 13.60 -18.03 8.24
CA PHE A 53 13.24 -16.63 8.48
C PHE A 53 14.40 -15.93 9.18
N SER A 54 15.07 -15.02 8.45
CA SER A 54 16.14 -14.24 9.07
C SER A 54 15.56 -13.28 10.11
N ASP A 55 16.03 -13.35 11.35
CA ASP A 55 15.75 -12.42 12.47
C ASP A 55 16.14 -10.95 12.17
N GLN A 56 16.41 -10.60 10.92
CA GLN A 56 16.97 -9.31 10.54
C GLN A 56 15.92 -8.25 10.17
N GLY A 57 14.64 -8.51 10.43
CA GLY A 57 13.59 -7.50 10.26
C GLY A 57 13.46 -6.94 8.83
N ALA A 58 13.61 -7.78 7.81
CA ALA A 58 13.50 -7.39 6.42
C ALA A 58 12.19 -7.92 5.79
N LEU A 59 11.64 -7.16 4.84
CA LEU A 59 10.52 -7.59 4.01
C LEU A 59 10.96 -8.45 2.80
N LYS A 60 12.19 -8.93 2.79
CA LYS A 60 12.69 -9.84 1.75
C LYS A 60 12.41 -11.29 2.12
N GLN A 61 11.88 -12.04 1.16
CA GLN A 61 11.56 -13.44 1.34
C GLN A 61 12.84 -14.28 1.56
N GLY A 62 12.81 -15.14 2.59
CA GLY A 62 13.82 -16.18 2.78
C GLY A 62 13.75 -17.25 1.69
N ALA A 63 14.74 -18.13 1.61
CA ALA A 63 14.72 -19.24 0.67
C ALA A 63 13.69 -20.33 1.09
N GLY A 64 13.11 -21.02 0.11
CA GLY A 64 12.28 -22.21 0.36
C GLY A 64 10.77 -21.96 0.44
N LEU A 65 10.30 -20.73 0.27
CA LEU A 65 8.87 -20.42 0.21
C LEU A 65 8.24 -20.86 -1.13
N PRO A 66 6.92 -21.08 -1.20
CA PRO A 66 6.22 -21.31 -2.46
C PRO A 66 6.46 -20.18 -3.48
N ALA A 67 6.45 -20.51 -4.77
CA ALA A 67 6.81 -19.57 -5.84
C ALA A 67 5.97 -18.28 -5.84
N VAL A 68 4.71 -18.32 -5.41
CA VAL A 68 3.83 -17.16 -5.31
C VAL A 68 4.35 -16.11 -4.32
N MET A 69 5.09 -16.54 -3.28
CA MET A 69 5.67 -15.64 -2.28
C MET A 69 6.84 -14.80 -2.83
N TYR A 70 7.32 -15.10 -4.02
CA TYR A 70 8.35 -14.33 -4.75
C TYR A 70 7.77 -13.56 -5.93
N SER A 71 6.43 -13.56 -6.11
CA SER A 71 5.84 -12.97 -7.29
C SER A 71 5.91 -11.46 -7.27
N ALA A 72 6.46 -10.91 -8.35
CA ALA A 72 6.44 -9.48 -8.68
C ALA A 72 5.52 -9.19 -9.88
N LYS A 73 4.64 -10.13 -10.25
CA LYS A 73 3.68 -9.92 -11.33
C LYS A 73 2.66 -8.86 -10.96
N THR A 74 2.29 -8.05 -11.91
CA THR A 74 1.43 -6.88 -11.72
C THR A 74 0.17 -6.95 -12.58
N VAL A 75 -0.85 -6.18 -12.21
CA VAL A 75 -2.11 -6.01 -12.96
C VAL A 75 -2.02 -4.73 -13.77
N ALA A 76 -1.77 -4.84 -15.08
CA ALA A 76 -1.49 -3.70 -15.97
C ALA A 76 -2.59 -2.62 -15.97
N GLN A 77 -3.86 -3.01 -15.73
CA GLN A 77 -4.99 -2.10 -15.70
C GLN A 77 -4.99 -1.14 -14.50
N LEU A 78 -4.15 -1.38 -13.50
CA LEU A 78 -4.04 -0.55 -12.29
C LEU A 78 -3.05 0.60 -12.46
N ASP A 79 -2.18 0.54 -13.47
CA ASP A 79 -1.20 1.60 -13.71
C ASP A 79 -1.86 2.94 -14.01
N GLY A 80 -1.43 3.99 -13.32
CA GLY A 80 -1.98 5.34 -13.43
C GLY A 80 -3.36 5.55 -12.78
N LYS A 81 -3.92 4.57 -12.06
CA LYS A 81 -5.22 4.70 -11.39
C LYS A 81 -5.12 5.51 -10.12
N GLN A 82 -6.15 6.35 -9.87
CA GLN A 82 -6.39 6.95 -8.57
C GLN A 82 -7.01 5.89 -7.67
N ILE A 83 -6.41 5.63 -6.53
CA ILE A 83 -6.83 4.60 -5.58
C ILE A 83 -6.80 5.12 -4.15
N ARG A 84 -7.55 4.43 -3.29
CA ARG A 84 -7.41 4.43 -1.83
C ARG A 84 -6.98 3.03 -1.40
N LEU A 85 -5.87 2.92 -0.69
CA LEU A 85 -5.35 1.64 -0.21
C LEU A 85 -5.12 1.71 1.30
N GLY A 86 -5.74 0.81 2.04
CA GLY A 86 -5.54 0.65 3.47
C GLY A 86 -4.38 -0.30 3.76
N GLY A 87 -3.55 0.00 4.78
CA GLY A 87 -2.46 -0.90 5.14
C GLY A 87 -1.59 -0.37 6.27
N TYR A 88 -0.53 -1.11 6.57
CA TYR A 88 0.38 -0.83 7.68
C TYR A 88 1.69 -0.27 7.16
N PRO A 89 2.20 0.83 7.76
CA PRO A 89 3.41 1.47 7.28
C PRO A 89 4.67 0.74 7.76
N VAL A 90 5.68 0.69 6.89
CA VAL A 90 7.04 0.30 7.22
C VAL A 90 7.96 1.46 6.85
N PRO A 91 8.36 2.30 7.82
CA PRO A 91 9.15 3.50 7.57
C PRO A 91 10.51 3.18 6.96
N LEU A 92 10.97 3.96 5.98
CA LEU A 92 12.31 3.88 5.41
C LEU A 92 13.26 4.90 6.02
N GLY A 93 12.72 5.91 6.68
CA GLY A 93 13.46 6.98 7.32
C GLY A 93 12.55 8.16 7.64
N THR A 94 13.08 9.13 8.37
CA THR A 94 12.35 10.34 8.73
C THR A 94 13.16 11.59 8.38
N ASP A 95 12.45 12.67 8.10
CA ASP A 95 13.05 14.01 7.96
C ASP A 95 13.47 14.57 9.33
N ASN A 96 14.05 15.79 9.32
CA ASN A 96 14.47 16.46 10.55
C ASN A 96 13.31 16.83 11.51
N GLN A 97 12.07 16.64 11.07
CA GLN A 97 10.85 16.89 11.85
C GLN A 97 10.20 15.55 12.31
N GLY A 98 10.85 14.41 12.05
CA GLY A 98 10.34 13.09 12.40
C GLY A 98 9.26 12.55 11.46
N ARG A 99 9.03 13.17 10.30
CA ARG A 99 8.03 12.75 9.32
C ARG A 99 8.65 11.83 8.28
N SER A 100 7.92 10.76 7.93
CA SER A 100 8.28 9.89 6.82
C SER A 100 7.70 10.43 5.51
N THR A 101 8.55 10.67 4.52
CA THR A 101 8.17 11.06 3.15
C THR A 101 8.14 9.86 2.20
N GLU A 102 8.80 8.78 2.60
CA GLU A 102 8.83 7.50 1.90
C GLU A 102 8.71 6.36 2.90
N PHE A 103 7.84 5.38 2.61
CA PHE A 103 7.64 4.18 3.41
C PHE A 103 7.04 3.07 2.56
N PHE A 104 7.21 1.81 2.96
CA PHE A 104 6.40 0.74 2.39
C PHE A 104 5.05 0.64 3.09
N LEU A 105 4.03 0.28 2.32
CA LEU A 105 2.72 -0.11 2.82
C LEU A 105 2.55 -1.61 2.60
N VAL A 106 2.03 -2.31 3.61
CA VAL A 106 1.83 -3.78 3.60
C VAL A 106 0.45 -4.13 4.12
N PRO A 107 -0.12 -5.32 3.74
CA PRO A 107 -1.52 -5.66 4.04
C PRO A 107 -1.78 -6.03 5.51
N TYR A 108 -0.76 -6.40 6.29
CA TYR A 108 -0.93 -6.83 7.68
C TYR A 108 0.20 -6.31 8.58
N PRO A 109 -0.07 -6.11 9.86
CA PRO A 109 0.92 -5.61 10.81
C PRO A 109 1.98 -6.66 11.10
N GLY A 110 3.20 -6.23 11.39
CA GLY A 110 4.30 -7.12 11.78
C GLY A 110 4.91 -7.92 10.64
N ALA A 111 4.58 -7.62 9.39
CA ALA A 111 5.16 -8.25 8.19
C ALA A 111 6.69 -8.26 8.18
N CYS A 112 7.33 -7.34 8.91
CA CYS A 112 8.79 -7.20 9.00
C CYS A 112 9.43 -8.07 10.09
N ILE A 113 8.66 -8.65 11.03
CA ILE A 113 9.23 -9.14 12.30
C ILE A 113 8.85 -10.59 12.63
N HIS A 114 7.60 -11.03 12.39
CA HIS A 114 7.06 -12.28 12.96
C HIS A 114 6.33 -13.19 11.98
N VAL A 115 6.14 -12.79 10.74
CA VAL A 115 5.41 -13.54 9.70
C VAL A 115 6.21 -13.50 8.41
N PRO A 116 6.03 -14.49 7.52
CA PRO A 116 6.64 -14.40 6.21
C PRO A 116 6.30 -13.06 5.57
N PRO A 117 7.28 -12.33 5.02
CA PRO A 117 6.98 -11.07 4.34
C PRO A 117 6.04 -11.32 3.16
N PRO A 118 5.15 -10.36 2.85
CA PRO A 118 4.28 -10.48 1.69
C PRO A 118 5.09 -10.53 0.40
N PRO A 119 4.56 -11.14 -0.68
CA PRO A 119 5.24 -11.14 -1.97
C PRO A 119 5.41 -9.71 -2.51
N PRO A 120 6.38 -9.44 -3.40
CA PRO A 120 6.66 -8.13 -3.96
C PRO A 120 5.43 -7.40 -4.54
N ASN A 121 4.45 -8.11 -5.09
CA ASN A 121 3.20 -7.52 -5.58
C ASN A 121 2.17 -7.23 -4.47
N GLN A 122 2.51 -7.48 -3.22
CA GLN A 122 1.77 -7.12 -2.01
C GLN A 122 2.58 -6.16 -1.12
N ILE A 123 3.60 -5.52 -1.67
CA ILE A 123 4.36 -4.44 -1.04
C ILE A 123 4.28 -3.23 -1.97
N VAL A 124 3.88 -2.08 -1.43
CA VAL A 124 3.71 -0.85 -2.19
C VAL A 124 4.63 0.23 -1.63
N MET A 125 5.50 0.80 -2.46
CA MET A 125 6.29 1.98 -2.10
C MET A 125 5.39 3.21 -2.10
N VAL A 126 5.26 3.89 -0.98
CA VAL A 126 4.51 5.16 -0.87
C VAL A 126 5.48 6.32 -0.86
N ARG A 127 5.26 7.30 -1.75
CA ARG A 127 5.94 8.59 -1.78
C ARG A 127 4.95 9.68 -1.41
N TYR A 128 5.17 10.32 -0.28
CA TYR A 128 4.33 11.40 0.24
C TYR A 128 5.18 12.62 0.63
N PRO A 129 5.44 13.57 -0.28
CA PRO A 129 6.34 14.70 -0.04
C PRO A 129 5.95 15.61 1.14
N ALA A 130 4.65 15.66 1.50
CA ALA A 130 4.19 16.40 2.67
C ALA A 130 4.67 15.78 4.00
N GLY A 131 5.01 14.49 3.98
CA GLY A 131 5.42 13.72 5.14
C GLY A 131 4.29 13.42 6.13
N VAL A 132 4.36 12.28 6.79
CA VAL A 132 3.43 11.83 7.82
C VAL A 132 4.20 11.37 9.05
N MET A 133 3.66 11.66 10.26
CA MET A 133 4.18 11.09 11.50
C MET A 133 3.73 9.63 11.60
N LEU A 134 4.67 8.72 11.75
CA LEU A 134 4.42 7.27 11.89
C LEU A 134 4.84 6.84 13.31
N ASP A 135 4.09 7.32 14.30
CA ASP A 135 4.38 7.06 15.72
C ASP A 135 4.06 5.62 16.12
N ASP A 136 3.13 4.98 15.41
CA ASP A 136 2.73 3.59 15.62
C ASP A 136 2.66 2.84 14.29
N ILE A 137 3.57 1.90 14.08
CA ILE A 137 3.62 1.04 12.87
C ILE A 137 2.51 -0.02 12.84
N TYR A 138 1.82 -0.23 13.96
CA TYR A 138 0.65 -1.12 14.06
C TYR A 138 -0.68 -0.39 13.81
N ALA A 139 -0.67 0.93 13.71
CA ALA A 139 -1.83 1.73 13.33
C ALA A 139 -1.96 1.74 11.80
N PRO A 140 -3.08 1.23 11.25
CA PRO A 140 -3.27 1.21 9.80
C PRO A 140 -3.52 2.62 9.26
N LEU A 141 -3.11 2.83 8.01
CA LEU A 141 -3.25 4.07 7.27
C LEU A 141 -4.14 3.86 6.04
N TRP A 142 -4.87 4.91 5.68
CA TRP A 142 -5.37 5.11 4.33
C TRP A 142 -4.36 5.94 3.53
N VAL A 143 -4.02 5.45 2.35
CA VAL A 143 -3.19 6.14 1.37
C VAL A 143 -4.03 6.41 0.13
N ASP A 144 -4.30 7.68 -0.15
CA ASP A 144 -4.95 8.14 -1.38
C ASP A 144 -3.89 8.62 -2.37
N GLY A 145 -3.94 8.19 -3.63
CA GLY A 145 -2.95 8.60 -4.60
C GLY A 145 -3.04 7.89 -5.95
N THR A 146 -2.03 8.11 -6.78
CA THR A 146 -1.90 7.45 -8.08
C THR A 146 -1.01 6.22 -7.93
N LEU A 147 -1.54 5.06 -8.27
CA LEU A 147 -0.79 3.80 -8.30
C LEU A 147 0.01 3.71 -9.60
N HIS A 148 1.24 3.24 -9.49
CA HIS A 148 2.15 3.01 -10.62
C HIS A 148 2.71 1.58 -10.56
N ILE A 149 2.86 0.96 -11.71
CA ILE A 149 3.67 -0.24 -11.87
C ILE A 149 5.13 0.22 -11.93
N GLU A 150 5.78 0.21 -10.79
CA GLU A 150 7.14 0.67 -10.63
C GLU A 150 7.89 -0.28 -9.69
N PRO A 151 8.73 -1.17 -10.19
CA PRO A 151 9.57 -2.02 -9.35
C PRO A 151 10.56 -1.19 -8.54
N VAL A 152 10.55 -1.38 -7.23
CA VAL A 152 11.49 -0.77 -6.29
C VAL A 152 12.18 -1.88 -5.52
N SER A 153 13.51 -1.79 -5.41
CA SER A 153 14.32 -2.74 -4.65
C SER A 153 15.33 -2.00 -3.78
N ASN A 154 15.39 -2.35 -2.50
CA ASN A 154 16.41 -1.87 -1.57
C ASN A 154 16.77 -3.00 -0.58
N ASP A 155 17.58 -2.70 0.44
CA ASP A 155 18.01 -3.70 1.42
C ASP A 155 16.87 -4.26 2.27
N LEU A 156 15.76 -3.51 2.40
CA LEU A 156 14.62 -3.88 3.23
C LEU A 156 13.57 -4.70 2.46
N ALA A 157 13.21 -4.30 1.23
CA ALA A 157 12.13 -4.93 0.46
C ALA A 157 12.34 -4.85 -1.06
N ASP A 158 11.62 -5.75 -1.74
CA ASP A 158 11.31 -5.66 -3.16
C ASP A 158 9.80 -5.36 -3.30
N ALA A 159 9.43 -4.28 -3.97
CA ALA A 159 8.05 -3.89 -4.23
C ALA A 159 7.79 -3.84 -5.74
N ALA A 160 6.61 -4.28 -6.19
CA ALA A 160 6.24 -4.24 -7.61
C ALA A 160 5.47 -2.98 -7.99
N TYR A 161 4.93 -2.27 -7.00
CA TYR A 161 4.11 -1.08 -7.16
C TYR A 161 4.65 0.09 -6.35
N ALA A 162 4.34 1.31 -6.82
CA ALA A 162 4.53 2.54 -6.07
C ALA A 162 3.25 3.40 -6.10
N VAL A 163 3.02 4.19 -5.07
CA VAL A 163 1.96 5.20 -5.00
C VAL A 163 2.57 6.58 -4.82
N THR A 164 2.23 7.50 -5.71
CA THR A 164 2.42 8.93 -5.48
C THR A 164 1.22 9.43 -4.68
N ALA A 165 1.39 9.54 -3.36
CA ALA A 165 0.31 9.84 -2.45
C ALA A 165 -0.07 11.32 -2.49
N SER A 166 -1.38 11.59 -2.54
CA SER A 166 -1.99 12.92 -2.37
C SER A 166 -2.47 13.16 -0.94
N ALA A 167 -2.84 12.08 -0.22
CA ALA A 167 -3.18 12.12 1.21
C ALA A 167 -2.76 10.82 1.90
N VAL A 168 -2.39 10.96 3.18
CA VAL A 168 -2.13 9.83 4.08
C VAL A 168 -2.83 10.14 5.40
N THR A 169 -3.72 9.27 5.85
CA THR A 169 -4.52 9.47 7.07
C THR A 169 -4.60 8.18 7.88
N LEU A 170 -4.73 8.31 9.20
CA LEU A 170 -5.00 7.15 10.05
C LEU A 170 -6.41 6.58 9.77
N VAL A 171 -6.52 5.26 9.76
CA VAL A 171 -7.83 4.59 9.75
C VAL A 171 -8.53 4.87 11.07
N GLN A 172 -9.77 5.33 11.01
CA GLN A 172 -10.61 5.60 12.19
C GLN A 172 -11.48 4.38 12.49
N GLU A 173 -11.89 4.20 13.74
CA GLU A 173 -12.85 3.13 14.12
C GLU A 173 -14.15 3.19 13.31
N SER A 174 -14.54 4.37 12.84
CA SER A 174 -15.69 4.59 11.97
C SER A 174 -15.52 4.07 10.54
N ASP A 175 -14.32 3.72 10.14
CA ASP A 175 -13.96 3.26 8.79
C ASP A 175 -13.92 1.71 8.72
N LEU A 176 -14.10 1.06 9.87
CA LEU A 176 -14.14 -0.40 10.04
C LEU A 176 -15.59 -0.90 10.19
#